data_2db9b3f3ba8ced005500c7c89bc76d8f
#
_entry.id   2db9b3f3ba8ced005500c7c89bc76d8f
#
_cell.length_a   1.000
_cell.length_b   1.000
_cell.length_c   1.000
_cell.angle_alpha   90.00
_cell.angle_beta   90.00
_cell.angle_gamma   90.00
#
_symmetry.space_group_name_H-M   'P 1'
#
loop_
_entity.id
_entity.type
_entity.pdbx_description
1 polymer ?
#
loop_
_entity_poly.entity_id
_entity_poly.type
_entity_poly.pdbx_seq_one_letter_code
_entity_poly.pdbx_strand_id
1 'polypeptide(L)'
;MKKKYFGTDGIRGKVGEAPITPEFMLRLGWAAGKVFSNAGKGRILIGKDTRISGYMLESALEAGLVSAGVDVSLLGPMPTPAIAYLTRTFNAQAGIVISASHNPYYDNGIKFFSGIG
;
A
#
# COMPACT_ATOMS: atom_id res chain seq x y z
N MET A 1 16.13 4.92 -4.84
CA MET A 1 15.73 4.79 -3.69
C MET A 1 14.34 5.08 -3.26
N LYS A 2 13.98 4.49 -2.20
CA LYS A 2 12.66 4.61 -1.73
C LYS A 2 12.24 5.99 -1.38
N LYS A 3 13.14 6.76 -0.86
CA LYS A 3 12.83 8.13 -0.49
C LYS A 3 12.40 8.98 -1.65
N LYS A 4 12.73 8.57 -2.85
CA LYS A 4 12.32 9.27 -4.02
C LYS A 4 10.81 9.25 -4.18
N TYR A 5 10.17 8.15 -3.78
CA TYR A 5 8.73 7.98 -3.91
C TYR A 5 8.01 8.06 -2.57
N PHE A 6 8.64 7.59 -1.52
CA PHE A 6 7.99 7.48 -0.22
C PHE A 6 8.54 8.49 0.76
N GLY A 7 8.09 9.72 0.63
CA GLY A 7 8.34 10.70 1.66
C GLY A 7 7.30 10.53 2.75
N THR A 8 7.12 11.58 3.54
CA THR A 8 6.16 11.57 4.63
C THR A 8 4.75 11.29 4.15
N ASP A 9 4.40 11.80 2.98
CA ASP A 9 3.06 11.66 2.43
C ASP A 9 2.90 10.52 1.44
N GLY A 10 3.96 9.74 1.22
CA GLY A 10 3.91 8.64 0.28
C GLY A 10 3.98 9.12 -1.16
N ILE A 11 3.36 8.34 -2.05
CA ILE A 11 3.30 8.62 -3.48
C ILE A 11 1.88 9.03 -3.83
N ARG A 12 1.72 10.12 -4.55
CA ARG A 12 0.41 10.56 -5.02
C ARG A 12 0.51 11.00 -6.47
N GLY A 13 -0.61 10.94 -7.17
CA GLY A 13 -0.67 11.42 -8.52
C GLY A 13 -1.99 11.06 -9.19
N LYS A 14 -2.08 11.42 -10.45
CA LYS A 14 -3.27 11.15 -11.23
C LYS A 14 -3.32 9.69 -11.65
N VAL A 15 -4.46 9.05 -11.43
CA VAL A 15 -4.64 7.65 -11.79
C VAL A 15 -4.48 7.47 -13.29
N GLY A 16 -3.70 6.49 -13.68
CA GLY A 16 -3.42 6.23 -15.08
C GLY A 16 -2.13 6.82 -15.58
N GLU A 17 -1.50 7.68 -14.76
CA GLU A 17 -0.19 8.27 -15.08
C GLU A 17 0.81 7.82 -14.05
N ALA A 18 1.99 7.43 -14.49
CA ALA A 18 3.01 6.93 -13.59
C ALA A 18 3.29 7.96 -12.50
N PRO A 19 3.47 7.56 -11.24
CA PRO A 19 3.56 6.16 -10.80
C PRO A 19 2.22 5.53 -10.39
N ILE A 20 1.10 6.17 -10.61
CA ILE A 20 -0.19 5.66 -10.17
C ILE A 20 -0.83 4.83 -11.29
N THR A 21 -0.19 3.72 -11.60
CA THR A 21 -0.64 2.78 -12.62
C THR A 21 -0.60 1.36 -12.07
N PRO A 22 -1.38 0.43 -12.65
CA PRO A 22 -1.34 -0.96 -12.21
C PRO A 22 0.04 -1.58 -12.38
N GLU A 23 0.73 -1.26 -13.47
CA GLU A 23 2.06 -1.80 -13.72
C GLU A 23 3.04 -1.39 -12.63
N PHE A 24 3.03 -0.11 -12.27
CA PHE A 24 3.93 0.37 -11.23
C PHE A 24 3.57 -0.27 -9.89
N MET A 25 2.28 -0.37 -9.58
CA MET A 25 1.83 -0.96 -8.32
C MET A 25 2.22 -2.44 -8.23
N LEU A 26 2.13 -3.16 -9.33
CA LEU A 26 2.52 -4.56 -9.35
C LEU A 26 4.01 -4.70 -9.04
N ARG A 27 4.84 -3.90 -9.67
CA ARG A 27 6.29 -3.93 -9.43
C ARG A 27 6.62 -3.49 -8.02
N LEU A 28 5.95 -2.47 -7.55
CA LEU A 28 6.17 -1.97 -6.20
C LEU A 28 5.82 -3.04 -5.17
N GLY A 29 4.67 -3.70 -5.36
CA GLY A 29 4.25 -4.78 -4.48
C GLY A 29 5.26 -5.91 -4.46
N TRP A 30 5.75 -6.32 -5.63
CA TRP A 30 6.75 -7.37 -5.72
C TRP A 30 8.04 -6.96 -5.02
N ALA A 31 8.53 -5.75 -5.28
CA ALA A 31 9.78 -5.28 -4.68
C ALA A 31 9.66 -5.16 -3.16
N ALA A 32 8.56 -4.59 -2.68
CA ALA A 32 8.33 -4.48 -1.24
C ALA A 32 8.17 -5.86 -0.62
N GLY A 33 7.46 -6.75 -1.31
CA GLY A 33 7.26 -8.10 -0.83
C GLY A 33 8.56 -8.86 -0.68
N LYS A 34 9.49 -8.66 -1.59
CA LYS A 34 10.80 -9.30 -1.47
C LYS A 34 11.54 -8.83 -0.24
N VAL A 35 11.45 -7.54 0.05
CA VAL A 35 12.10 -7.01 1.26
C VAL A 35 11.47 -7.62 2.50
N PHE A 36 10.14 -7.66 2.57
CA PHE A 36 9.46 -8.16 3.76
C PHE A 36 9.59 -9.67 3.90
N SER A 37 9.57 -10.43 2.80
CA SER A 37 9.70 -11.87 2.91
C SER A 37 11.09 -12.28 3.36
N ASN A 38 12.11 -11.50 2.98
CA ASN A 38 13.47 -11.76 3.45
C ASN A 38 13.63 -11.47 4.93
N ALA A 39 12.80 -10.60 5.48
CA ALA A 39 12.86 -10.27 6.89
C ALA A 39 12.10 -11.29 7.75
N GLY A 40 11.57 -12.35 7.14
CA GLY A 40 10.85 -13.37 7.86
C GLY A 40 9.38 -13.37 7.47
N LYS A 41 8.63 -14.30 8.06
CA LYS A 41 7.24 -14.37 7.77
C LYS A 41 6.54 -13.16 8.32
N GLY A 42 5.66 -12.60 7.54
CA GLY A 42 4.93 -11.45 7.97
C GLY A 42 3.66 -11.27 7.19
N ARG A 43 2.82 -10.42 7.70
CA ARG A 43 1.56 -10.08 7.06
C ARG A 43 1.56 -8.60 6.75
N ILE A 44 1.04 -8.26 5.59
CA ILE A 44 0.87 -6.87 5.19
C ILE A 44 -0.61 -6.58 5.16
N LEU A 45 -1.02 -5.50 5.80
CA LEU A 45 -2.41 -5.06 5.76
C LEU A 45 -2.55 -3.97 4.71
N ILE A 46 -3.60 -4.05 3.90
CA ILE A 46 -3.87 -3.01 2.91
C ILE A 46 -5.25 -2.45 3.16
N GLY A 47 -5.33 -1.15 3.37
CA GLY A 47 -6.58 -0.45 3.46
C GLY A 47 -6.66 0.64 2.42
N LYS A 48 -7.84 1.22 2.23
CA LYS A 48 -8.02 2.25 1.22
C LYS A 48 -9.15 3.18 1.61
N ASP A 49 -9.18 4.35 0.98
CA ASP A 49 -10.34 5.22 1.11
C ASP A 49 -11.40 4.76 0.11
N THR A 50 -12.42 5.56 -0.11
CA THR A 50 -13.56 5.13 -0.91
C THR A 50 -13.43 5.38 -2.41
N ARG A 51 -12.27 5.84 -2.86
CA ARG A 51 -12.08 6.08 -4.29
C ARG A 51 -12.14 4.78 -5.07
N ILE A 52 -12.83 4.82 -6.22
CA ILE A 52 -13.00 3.61 -7.04
C ILE A 52 -11.67 3.05 -7.51
N SER A 53 -10.74 3.93 -7.88
CA SER A 53 -9.41 3.49 -8.33
C SER A 53 -8.65 2.70 -7.27
N GLY A 54 -9.06 2.83 -6.01
CA GLY A 54 -8.42 2.08 -4.94
C GLY A 54 -8.51 0.57 -5.14
N TYR A 55 -9.61 0.10 -5.71
CA TYR A 55 -9.77 -1.34 -5.93
C TYR A 55 -8.75 -1.86 -6.93
N MET A 56 -8.52 -1.11 -8.01
CA MET A 56 -7.55 -1.49 -9.01
C MET A 56 -6.13 -1.49 -8.43
N LEU A 57 -5.77 -0.42 -7.73
CA LEU A 57 -4.43 -0.29 -7.17
C LEU A 57 -4.19 -1.33 -6.10
N GLU A 58 -5.20 -1.60 -5.28
CA GLU A 58 -5.13 -2.63 -4.25
C GLU A 58 -4.85 -4.01 -4.86
N SER A 59 -5.57 -4.35 -5.91
CA SER A 59 -5.39 -5.64 -6.56
C SER A 59 -4.00 -5.80 -7.15
N ALA A 60 -3.47 -4.74 -7.75
CA ALA A 60 -2.14 -4.80 -8.33
C ALA A 60 -1.06 -4.95 -7.25
N LEU A 61 -1.21 -4.20 -6.16
CA LEU A 61 -0.29 -4.32 -5.03
C LEU A 61 -0.34 -5.71 -4.43
N GLU A 62 -1.54 -6.21 -4.22
CA GLU A 62 -1.72 -7.54 -3.64
C GLU A 62 -1.06 -8.60 -4.52
N ALA A 63 -1.28 -8.52 -5.83
CA ALA A 63 -0.68 -9.49 -6.74
C ALA A 63 0.85 -9.48 -6.64
N GLY A 64 1.44 -8.29 -6.54
CA GLY A 64 2.89 -8.18 -6.41
C GLY A 64 3.40 -8.74 -5.09
N LEU A 65 2.75 -8.40 -4.00
CA LEU A 65 3.15 -8.86 -2.67
C LEU A 65 3.02 -10.38 -2.55
N VAL A 66 1.90 -10.92 -3.00
CA VAL A 66 1.66 -12.35 -2.91
C VAL A 66 2.66 -13.12 -3.76
N SER A 67 2.96 -12.61 -4.96
CA SER A 67 3.92 -13.28 -5.83
C SER A 67 5.32 -13.26 -5.25
N ALA A 68 5.61 -12.36 -4.33
CA ALA A 68 6.89 -12.31 -3.64
C ALA A 68 6.91 -13.15 -2.35
N GLY A 69 5.80 -13.78 -2.00
CA GLY A 69 5.75 -14.67 -0.86
C GLY A 69 5.26 -14.06 0.44
N VAL A 70 4.53 -12.96 0.37
CA VAL A 70 4.04 -12.28 1.56
C VAL A 70 2.54 -12.50 1.70
N ASP A 71 2.07 -12.75 2.91
CA ASP A 71 0.64 -12.84 3.19
C ASP A 71 0.04 -11.44 3.24
N VAL A 72 -1.13 -11.29 2.65
CA VAL A 72 -1.80 -10.00 2.57
C VAL A 72 -3.22 -10.12 3.12
N SER A 73 -3.62 -9.13 3.90
CA SER A 73 -5.02 -9.01 4.33
C SER A 73 -5.58 -7.69 3.82
N LEU A 74 -6.69 -7.77 3.12
CA LEU A 74 -7.37 -6.59 2.60
C LEU A 74 -8.41 -6.14 3.61
N LEU A 75 -8.27 -4.91 4.08
CA LEU A 75 -9.14 -4.39 5.14
C LEU A 75 -10.38 -3.69 4.62
N GLY A 76 -10.40 -3.37 3.33
CA GLY A 76 -11.48 -2.60 2.77
C GLY A 76 -11.35 -1.11 3.07
N PRO A 77 -12.38 -0.33 2.76
CA PRO A 77 -12.34 1.11 3.02
C PRO A 77 -12.33 1.39 4.51
N MET A 78 -11.38 2.21 4.93
CA MET A 78 -11.34 2.67 6.31
C MET A 78 -10.39 3.86 6.43
N PRO A 79 -10.54 4.67 7.49
CA PRO A 79 -9.68 5.84 7.69
C PRO A 79 -8.23 5.45 7.89
N THR A 80 -7.34 6.31 7.42
CA THR A 80 -5.90 6.08 7.56
C THR A 80 -5.46 5.77 8.99
N PRO A 81 -5.94 6.51 10.01
CA PRO A 81 -5.53 6.18 11.39
C PRO A 81 -5.93 4.78 11.83
N ALA A 82 -7.06 4.28 11.31
CA ALA A 82 -7.49 2.93 11.66
C ALA A 82 -6.54 1.90 11.06
N ILE A 83 -6.07 2.12 9.85
CA ILE A 83 -5.13 1.21 9.20
C ILE A 83 -3.83 1.16 9.99
N ALA A 84 -3.32 2.31 10.40
CA ALA A 84 -2.10 2.36 11.19
C ALA A 84 -2.28 1.63 12.53
N TYR A 85 -3.43 1.84 13.16
CA TYR A 85 -3.73 1.20 14.43
C TYR A 85 -3.77 -0.33 14.28
N LEU A 86 -4.46 -0.82 13.25
CA LEU A 86 -4.58 -2.26 13.04
C LEU A 86 -3.24 -2.90 12.68
N THR A 87 -2.39 -2.16 11.95
CA THR A 87 -1.06 -2.64 11.62
C THR A 87 -0.29 -2.98 12.88
N ARG A 88 -0.34 -2.11 13.87
CA ARG A 88 0.34 -2.36 15.13
C ARG A 88 -0.36 -3.42 15.98
N THR A 89 -1.69 -3.33 16.03
CA THR A 89 -2.48 -4.22 16.89
C THR A 89 -2.37 -5.68 16.47
N PHE A 90 -2.33 -5.93 15.16
CA PHE A 90 -2.25 -7.29 14.65
C PHE A 90 -0.82 -7.75 14.43
N ASN A 91 0.15 -6.98 14.89
CA ASN A 91 1.56 -7.31 14.68
C ASN A 91 1.88 -7.55 13.22
N ALA A 92 1.24 -6.80 12.35
CA ALA A 92 1.54 -6.89 10.94
C ALA A 92 2.92 -6.32 10.68
N GLN A 93 3.61 -6.85 9.69
CA GLN A 93 4.93 -6.38 9.33
C GLN A 93 4.88 -4.97 8.78
N ALA A 94 3.83 -4.65 8.04
CA ALA A 94 3.62 -3.32 7.51
C ALA A 94 2.16 -3.13 7.17
N GLY A 95 1.78 -1.88 7.04
CA GLY A 95 0.46 -1.50 6.55
C GLY A 95 0.61 -0.59 5.35
N ILE A 96 -0.29 -0.73 4.40
CA ILE A 96 -0.33 0.11 3.22
C ILE A 96 -1.70 0.76 3.15
N VAL A 97 -1.73 2.06 2.94
CA VAL A 97 -2.98 2.76 2.73
C VAL A 97 -2.99 3.34 1.32
N ILE A 98 -4.10 3.13 0.63
CA ILE A 98 -4.30 3.67 -0.71
C ILE A 98 -5.26 4.83 -0.58
N SER A 99 -4.71 6.03 -0.67
CA SER A 99 -5.47 7.26 -0.47
C SER A 99 -4.63 8.44 -0.92
N ALA A 100 -5.28 9.43 -1.46
CA ALA A 100 -4.62 10.71 -1.77
C ALA A 100 -5.18 11.82 -0.89
N SER A 101 -5.83 11.45 0.20
CA SER A 101 -6.32 12.40 1.21
C SER A 101 -7.22 13.47 0.58
N HIS A 102 -6.76 14.72 0.53
CA HIS A 102 -7.56 15.83 0.02
C HIS A 102 -7.43 16.07 -1.48
N ASN A 103 -6.66 15.25 -2.16
CA ASN A 103 -6.50 15.42 -3.60
C ASN A 103 -7.82 15.18 -4.32
N PRO A 104 -8.00 15.71 -5.54
CA PRO A 104 -9.23 15.47 -6.31
C PRO A 104 -9.50 13.99 -6.52
N TYR A 105 -10.75 13.67 -6.85
CA TYR A 105 -11.18 12.28 -6.95
C TYR A 105 -10.42 11.47 -8.02
N TYR A 106 -9.88 12.13 -9.04
CA TYR A 106 -9.14 11.43 -10.10
C TYR A 106 -7.71 11.11 -9.70
N ASP A 107 -7.30 11.54 -8.53
CA ASP A 107 -5.98 11.19 -7.99
C ASP A 107 -6.11 10.01 -7.05
N ASN A 108 -4.98 9.36 -6.81
CA ASN A 108 -4.88 8.41 -5.72
C ASN A 108 -3.43 8.37 -5.28
N GLY A 109 -3.13 7.57 -4.30
CA GLY A 109 -1.79 7.49 -3.78
C GLY A 109 -1.62 6.28 -2.88
N ILE A 110 -0.41 6.11 -2.39
CA ILE A 110 -0.08 4.97 -1.56
C ILE A 110 0.92 5.41 -0.51
N LYS A 111 0.75 4.89 0.69
CA LYS A 111 1.63 5.21 1.81
C LYS A 111 1.87 3.95 2.62
N PHE A 112 3.12 3.76 3.06
CA PHE A 112 3.48 2.61 3.87
C PHE A 112 3.61 3.00 5.33
N PHE A 113 3.20 2.09 6.19
CA PHE A 113 3.43 2.20 7.64
C PHE A 113 4.20 0.99 8.10
N SER A 114 5.21 1.24 8.93
CA SER A 114 5.92 0.15 9.57
C SER A 114 5.05 -0.46 10.66
N GLY A 115 5.17 -1.77 10.84
CA GLY A 115 4.45 -2.44 11.92
C GLY A 115 5.01 -2.10 13.29
N ILE A 116 6.20 -1.55 13.34
CA ILE A 116 6.82 -1.22 14.60
C ILE A 116 6.44 0.17 15.07
N GLY A 117 6.11 1.00 14.16
CA GLY A 117 5.83 2.33 14.61
C GLY A 117 5.48 3.28 13.53
#